data_8a032824ebe78d370fc946af3d3bf07d
#
_entry.id   8a032824ebe78d370fc946af3d3bf07d
#
_cell.length_a   1.000
_cell.length_b   1.000
_cell.length_c   1.000
_cell.angle_alpha   90.00
_cell.angle_beta   90.00
_cell.angle_gamma   90.00
#
_symmetry.space_group_name_H-M   'P 1'
#
loop_
_entity.id
_entity.type
_entity.pdbx_description
1 polymer ?
#
loop_
_entity_poly.entity_id
_entity_poly.type
_entity_poly.pdbx_seq_one_letter_code
_entity_poly.pdbx_strand_id
1 'polypeptide(L)'
;MKRINEYKKLFNVEPTTDLKQLKTTYRNLVKEWHPDKFQAGDEKAAEAELKSQQIIDAYHFLVSIAPETKVANQAEYDNLINVVGISDFQHKKQVLEVTFLDGSTYEYFGVSPKVYQKMVNTDKLSRFAKRSIYNSYLYRKSKNGAKES
;
A
#
# COMPACT_ATOMS: atom_id res chain seq x y z
N MET A 1 -10.20 -3.16 -5.20
CA MET A 1 -9.81 -4.34 -4.43
C MET A 1 -10.46 -4.30 -3.05
N LYS A 2 -10.85 -5.45 -2.56
CA LYS A 2 -11.63 -5.55 -1.32
C LYS A 2 -10.91 -4.95 -0.11
N ARG A 3 -9.63 -5.29 0.08
CA ARG A 3 -8.85 -4.77 1.22
C ARG A 3 -8.75 -3.25 1.22
N ILE A 4 -8.48 -2.65 0.07
CA ILE A 4 -8.36 -1.20 -0.06
C ILE A 4 -9.70 -0.54 0.26
N ASN A 5 -10.78 -1.10 -0.27
CA ASN A 5 -12.12 -0.56 -0.03
C ASN A 5 -12.53 -0.68 1.44
N GLU A 6 -12.17 -1.77 2.10
CA GLU A 6 -12.42 -1.96 3.53
C GLU A 6 -11.67 -0.92 4.37
N TYR A 7 -10.40 -0.65 4.04
CA TYR A 7 -9.61 0.36 4.74
C TYR A 7 -10.18 1.76 4.55
N LYS A 8 -10.55 2.10 3.31
CA LYS A 8 -11.16 3.40 3.02
C LYS A 8 -12.48 3.58 3.75
N LYS A 9 -13.27 2.52 3.85
CA LYS A 9 -14.54 2.54 4.55
C LYS A 9 -14.35 2.72 6.05
N LEU A 10 -13.37 2.00 6.63
CA LEU A 10 -13.05 2.09 8.06
C LEU A 10 -12.67 3.53 8.46
N PHE A 11 -11.95 4.24 7.60
CA PHE A 11 -11.48 5.61 7.86
C PHE A 11 -12.36 6.68 7.21
N ASN A 12 -13.47 6.30 6.57
CA ASN A 12 -14.34 7.23 5.84
C ASN A 12 -13.57 8.11 4.87
N VAL A 13 -12.68 7.50 4.08
CA VAL A 13 -11.84 8.24 3.15
C VAL A 13 -12.64 8.73 1.96
N GLU A 14 -12.51 10.02 1.66
CA GLU A 14 -13.08 10.68 0.49
C GLU A 14 -11.94 11.17 -0.41
N PRO A 15 -12.23 11.54 -1.68
CA PRO A 15 -11.18 12.05 -2.56
C PRO A 15 -10.45 13.27 -2.02
N THR A 16 -11.10 14.04 -1.12
CA THR A 16 -10.54 15.24 -0.52
C THR A 16 -9.85 14.99 0.82
N THR A 17 -9.85 13.76 1.32
CA THR A 17 -9.23 13.43 2.61
C THR A 17 -7.72 13.62 2.54
N ASP A 18 -7.17 14.42 3.46
CA ASP A 18 -5.73 14.68 3.54
C ASP A 18 -5.08 13.88 4.68
N LEU A 19 -3.74 13.96 4.79
CA LEU A 19 -3.00 13.24 5.82
C LEU A 19 -3.39 13.66 7.23
N LYS A 20 -3.70 14.94 7.43
CA LYS A 20 -4.12 15.46 8.73
C LYS A 20 -5.44 14.83 9.16
N GLN A 21 -6.39 14.71 8.24
CA GLN A 21 -7.68 14.06 8.50
C GLN A 21 -7.50 12.57 8.80
N LEU A 22 -6.63 11.89 8.06
CA LEU A 22 -6.31 10.49 8.33
C LEU A 22 -5.75 10.31 9.73
N LYS A 23 -4.85 11.19 10.13
CA LYS A 23 -4.22 11.13 11.46
C LYS A 23 -5.24 11.36 12.57
N THR A 24 -6.15 12.32 12.38
CA THR A 24 -7.23 12.60 13.33
C THR A 24 -8.15 11.39 13.49
N THR A 25 -8.57 10.80 12.38
CA THR A 25 -9.41 9.60 12.38
C THR A 25 -8.70 8.44 13.07
N TYR A 26 -7.43 8.25 12.77
CA TYR A 26 -6.60 7.22 13.39
C TYR A 26 -6.59 7.36 14.92
N ARG A 27 -6.32 8.55 15.41
CA ARG A 27 -6.30 8.81 16.85
C ARG A 27 -7.64 8.52 17.52
N ASN A 28 -8.73 8.89 16.87
CA ASN A 28 -10.08 8.65 17.38
C ASN A 28 -10.40 7.16 17.42
N LEU A 29 -10.04 6.42 16.38
CA LEU A 29 -10.26 4.98 16.32
C LEU A 29 -9.41 4.23 17.34
N VAL A 30 -8.16 4.64 17.54
CA VAL A 30 -7.30 4.04 18.55
C VAL A 30 -7.87 4.26 19.94
N LYS A 31 -8.37 5.47 20.23
CA LYS A 31 -9.02 5.75 21.51
C LYS A 31 -10.23 4.85 21.75
N GLU A 32 -11.02 4.63 20.71
CA GLU A 32 -12.24 3.81 20.83
C GLU A 32 -11.93 2.34 21.05
N TRP A 33 -10.90 1.82 20.41
CA TRP A 33 -10.60 0.38 20.38
C TRP A 33 -9.32 -0.02 21.12
N HIS A 34 -8.72 0.88 21.89
CA HIS A 34 -7.48 0.55 22.61
C HIS A 34 -7.72 -0.61 23.59
N PRO A 35 -6.84 -1.64 23.56
CA PRO A 35 -7.02 -2.81 24.43
C PRO A 35 -7.10 -2.49 25.92
N ASP A 36 -6.47 -1.42 26.38
CA ASP A 36 -6.50 -1.01 27.80
C ASP A 36 -7.89 -0.63 28.30
N LYS A 37 -8.83 -0.36 27.38
CA LYS A 37 -10.22 -0.06 27.75
C LYS A 37 -11.02 -1.30 28.17
N PHE A 38 -10.48 -2.48 27.92
CA PHE A 38 -11.17 -3.75 28.15
C PHE A 38 -10.40 -4.58 29.15
N GLN A 39 -11.14 -5.25 30.04
CA GLN A 39 -10.50 -6.09 31.06
C GLN A 39 -10.00 -7.39 30.46
N ALA A 40 -8.89 -7.90 30.99
CA ALA A 40 -8.35 -9.19 30.58
C ALA A 40 -9.42 -10.27 30.77
N GLY A 41 -9.63 -11.11 29.75
CA GLY A 41 -10.64 -12.17 29.78
C GLY A 41 -12.01 -11.76 29.28
N ASP A 42 -12.23 -10.46 29.00
CA ASP A 42 -13.45 -10.00 28.36
C ASP A 42 -13.41 -10.40 26.87
N GLU A 43 -14.55 -10.85 26.33
CA GLU A 43 -14.65 -11.19 24.91
C GLU A 43 -14.31 -9.99 24.04
N LYS A 44 -14.66 -8.79 24.50
CA LYS A 44 -14.36 -7.55 23.80
C LYS A 44 -12.87 -7.20 23.78
N ALA A 45 -12.09 -7.73 24.73
CA ALA A 45 -10.65 -7.49 24.75
C ALA A 45 -9.96 -8.10 23.53
N ALA A 46 -10.34 -9.33 23.16
CA ALA A 46 -9.81 -10.00 21.98
C ALA A 46 -10.26 -9.28 20.70
N GLU A 47 -11.53 -8.87 20.64
CA GLU A 47 -12.05 -8.09 19.51
C GLU A 47 -11.32 -6.75 19.37
N ALA A 48 -11.08 -6.07 20.50
CA ALA A 48 -10.38 -4.79 20.50
C ALA A 48 -8.94 -4.93 20.01
N GLU A 49 -8.26 -6.00 20.35
CA GLU A 49 -6.90 -6.27 19.89
C GLU A 49 -6.85 -6.45 18.38
N LEU A 50 -7.77 -7.26 17.83
CA LEU A 50 -7.88 -7.47 16.39
C LEU A 50 -8.24 -6.19 15.67
N LYS A 51 -9.19 -5.43 16.22
CA LYS A 51 -9.61 -4.16 15.64
C LYS A 51 -8.48 -3.13 15.66
N SER A 52 -7.72 -3.04 16.75
CA SER A 52 -6.59 -2.15 16.87
C SER A 52 -5.53 -2.46 15.81
N GLN A 53 -5.23 -3.74 15.60
CA GLN A 53 -4.26 -4.14 14.58
C GLN A 53 -4.75 -3.76 13.19
N GLN A 54 -6.03 -3.97 12.90
CA GLN A 54 -6.65 -3.59 11.64
C GLN A 54 -6.56 -2.07 11.42
N ILE A 55 -6.81 -1.28 12.46
CA ILE A 55 -6.73 0.18 12.39
C ILE A 55 -5.30 0.62 12.07
N ILE A 56 -4.32 0.03 12.73
CA ILE A 56 -2.90 0.35 12.50
C ILE A 56 -2.52 0.03 11.05
N ASP A 57 -2.86 -1.16 10.58
CA ASP A 57 -2.54 -1.60 9.21
C ASP A 57 -3.22 -0.71 8.18
N ALA A 58 -4.49 -0.36 8.41
CA ALA A 58 -5.25 0.50 7.52
C ALA A 58 -4.65 1.91 7.45
N TYR A 59 -4.28 2.47 8.60
CA TYR A 59 -3.68 3.80 8.65
C TYR A 59 -2.38 3.85 7.84
N HIS A 60 -1.46 2.92 8.10
CA HIS A 60 -0.20 2.87 7.37
C HIS A 60 -0.41 2.69 5.88
N PHE A 61 -1.35 1.84 5.49
CA PHE A 61 -1.67 1.63 4.10
C PHE A 61 -2.22 2.91 3.45
N LEU A 62 -3.21 3.55 4.08
CA LEU A 62 -3.84 4.74 3.52
C LEU A 62 -2.88 5.92 3.43
N VAL A 63 -1.98 6.08 4.40
CA VAL A 63 -0.92 7.10 4.33
C VAL A 63 -0.02 6.82 3.13
N SER A 64 0.35 5.56 2.90
CA SER A 64 1.27 5.20 1.82
C SER A 64 0.71 5.45 0.42
N ILE A 65 -0.63 5.46 0.26
CA ILE A 65 -1.26 5.73 -1.04
C ILE A 65 -1.85 7.14 -1.15
N ALA A 66 -1.73 7.96 -0.11
CA ALA A 66 -2.29 9.31 -0.10
C ALA A 66 -1.65 10.17 -1.18
N PRO A 67 -2.43 11.05 -1.85
CA PRO A 67 -1.87 11.93 -2.88
C PRO A 67 -0.70 12.78 -2.38
N GLU A 68 -0.76 13.27 -1.13
CA GLU A 68 0.32 14.06 -0.55
C GLU A 68 1.61 13.26 -0.40
N THR A 69 1.51 11.98 -0.03
CA THR A 69 2.66 11.08 0.07
C THR A 69 3.28 10.86 -1.31
N LYS A 70 2.46 10.69 -2.34
CA LYS A 70 2.93 10.51 -3.71
C LYS A 70 3.65 11.75 -4.21
N VAL A 71 3.12 12.93 -3.94
CA VAL A 71 3.75 14.20 -4.32
C VAL A 71 5.11 14.32 -3.64
N ALA A 72 5.19 14.03 -2.34
CA ALA A 72 6.43 14.11 -1.58
C ALA A 72 7.50 13.16 -2.11
N ASN A 73 7.10 11.99 -2.64
CA ASN A 73 8.01 10.96 -3.12
C ASN A 73 8.16 10.93 -4.64
N GLN A 74 7.58 11.90 -5.35
CA GLN A 74 7.55 11.88 -6.81
C GLN A 74 8.93 11.85 -7.45
N ALA A 75 9.86 12.65 -6.95
CA ALA A 75 11.21 12.70 -7.51
C ALA A 75 11.95 11.37 -7.37
N GLU A 76 11.80 10.72 -6.22
CA GLU A 76 12.38 9.39 -5.97
C GLU A 76 11.76 8.34 -6.89
N TYR A 77 10.44 8.37 -7.04
CA TYR A 77 9.74 7.44 -7.91
C TYR A 77 10.13 7.63 -9.37
N ASP A 78 10.20 8.87 -9.84
CA ASP A 78 10.60 9.17 -11.22
C ASP A 78 12.01 8.65 -11.51
N ASN A 79 12.92 8.79 -10.55
CA ASN A 79 14.27 8.26 -10.69
C ASN A 79 14.25 6.73 -10.79
N LEU A 80 13.45 6.07 -9.96
CA LEU A 80 13.34 4.61 -9.99
C LEU A 80 12.86 4.10 -11.35
N ILE A 81 11.78 4.67 -11.86
CA ILE A 81 11.16 4.17 -13.09
C ILE A 81 11.90 4.58 -14.36
N ASN A 82 12.72 5.62 -14.32
CA ASN A 82 13.45 6.10 -15.50
C ASN A 82 14.92 5.71 -15.51
N VAL A 83 15.53 5.49 -14.34
CA VAL A 83 16.98 5.30 -14.23
C VAL A 83 17.36 3.97 -13.60
N VAL A 84 16.72 3.60 -12.49
CA VAL A 84 17.18 2.45 -11.69
C VAL A 84 16.88 1.12 -12.35
N GLY A 85 15.65 0.89 -12.75
CA GLY A 85 15.27 -0.37 -13.39
C GLY A 85 14.86 -1.48 -12.42
N ILE A 86 14.28 -2.53 -12.99
CA ILE A 86 13.67 -3.65 -12.25
C ILE A 86 14.69 -4.75 -11.99
N SER A 87 14.75 -5.23 -10.74
CA SER A 87 15.54 -6.38 -10.34
C SER A 87 14.71 -7.67 -10.40
N ASP A 88 13.49 -7.63 -9.88
CA ASP A 88 12.59 -8.78 -9.79
C ASP A 88 11.15 -8.32 -9.72
N PHE A 89 10.22 -9.23 -9.99
CA PHE A 89 8.80 -8.93 -9.84
C PHE A 89 8.02 -10.23 -9.62
N GLN A 90 6.90 -10.11 -8.88
CA GLN A 90 6.03 -11.24 -8.61
C GLN A 90 4.59 -10.75 -8.52
N HIS A 91 3.65 -11.66 -8.68
CA HIS A 91 2.23 -11.34 -8.74
C HIS A 91 1.43 -12.31 -7.88
N LYS A 92 0.53 -11.75 -7.06
CA LYS A 92 -0.36 -12.55 -6.22
C LYS A 92 -1.64 -11.77 -5.96
N LYS A 93 -2.78 -12.41 -6.19
CA LYS A 93 -4.11 -11.83 -5.91
C LYS A 93 -4.28 -10.42 -6.50
N GLN A 94 -3.95 -10.26 -7.76
CA GLN A 94 -4.04 -8.98 -8.49
C GLN A 94 -3.10 -7.89 -7.97
N VAL A 95 -2.15 -8.23 -7.14
CA VAL A 95 -1.10 -7.31 -6.71
C VAL A 95 0.20 -7.69 -7.38
N LEU A 96 0.78 -6.75 -8.12
CA LEU A 96 2.10 -6.90 -8.70
C LEU A 96 3.12 -6.25 -7.77
N GLU A 97 4.08 -7.02 -7.32
CA GLU A 97 5.17 -6.50 -6.50
C GLU A 97 6.43 -6.41 -7.35
N VAL A 98 7.00 -5.21 -7.45
CA VAL A 98 8.20 -4.94 -8.24
C VAL A 98 9.32 -4.52 -7.33
N THR A 99 10.46 -5.23 -7.40
CA THR A 99 11.68 -4.87 -6.68
C THR A 99 12.64 -4.22 -7.67
N PHE A 100 13.11 -3.04 -7.34
CA PHE A 100 14.05 -2.29 -8.17
C PHE A 100 15.50 -2.62 -7.79
N LEU A 101 16.44 -2.27 -8.67
CA LEU A 101 17.85 -2.60 -8.46
C LEU A 101 18.45 -1.96 -7.22
N ASP A 102 17.86 -0.88 -6.71
CA ASP A 102 18.31 -0.25 -5.47
C ASP A 102 17.76 -0.91 -4.19
N GLY A 103 16.98 -1.98 -4.34
CA GLY A 103 16.36 -2.68 -3.22
C GLY A 103 14.96 -2.21 -2.85
N SER A 104 14.50 -1.12 -3.42
CA SER A 104 13.14 -0.62 -3.18
C SER A 104 12.11 -1.58 -3.76
N THR A 105 11.00 -1.76 -3.05
CA THR A 105 9.91 -2.61 -3.51
C THR A 105 8.62 -1.79 -3.56
N TYR A 106 7.88 -1.91 -4.66
CA TYR A 106 6.60 -1.23 -4.85
C TYR A 106 5.52 -2.23 -5.18
N GLU A 107 4.32 -1.99 -4.68
CA GLU A 107 3.14 -2.80 -4.99
C GLU A 107 2.22 -2.02 -5.91
N TYR A 108 1.73 -2.70 -6.96
CA TYR A 108 0.78 -2.15 -7.92
C TYR A 108 -0.52 -2.95 -7.81
N PHE A 109 -1.63 -2.27 -7.60
CA PHE A 109 -2.91 -2.90 -7.27
C PHE A 109 -3.84 -2.97 -8.46
N GLY A 110 -4.54 -4.09 -8.60
CA GLY A 110 -5.49 -4.31 -9.68
C GLY A 110 -4.90 -4.87 -10.95
N VAL A 111 -3.66 -5.36 -10.90
CA VAL A 111 -3.01 -5.95 -12.06
C VAL A 111 -3.56 -7.35 -12.30
N SER A 112 -4.19 -7.57 -13.46
CA SER A 112 -4.78 -8.86 -13.80
C SER A 112 -3.71 -9.90 -14.13
N PRO A 113 -4.03 -11.21 -13.97
CA PRO A 113 -3.10 -12.26 -14.39
C PRO A 113 -2.69 -12.15 -15.85
N LYS A 114 -3.59 -11.66 -16.71
CA LYS A 114 -3.34 -11.48 -18.13
C LYS A 114 -2.25 -10.43 -18.37
N VAL A 115 -2.31 -9.30 -17.66
CA VAL A 115 -1.30 -8.25 -17.77
C VAL A 115 0.03 -8.75 -17.23
N TYR A 116 0.02 -9.45 -16.11
CA TYR A 116 1.23 -10.04 -15.56
C TYR A 116 1.87 -11.02 -16.53
N GLN A 117 1.08 -11.86 -17.21
CA GLN A 117 1.57 -12.80 -18.19
C GLN A 117 2.28 -12.09 -19.34
N LYS A 118 1.73 -10.97 -19.80
CA LYS A 118 2.37 -10.15 -20.84
C LYS A 118 3.71 -9.59 -20.35
N MET A 119 3.78 -9.21 -19.08
CA MET A 119 5.01 -8.72 -18.46
C MET A 119 6.08 -9.81 -18.41
N VAL A 120 5.71 -11.02 -18.05
CA VAL A 120 6.62 -12.18 -17.99
C VAL A 120 7.18 -12.51 -19.37
N ASN A 121 6.37 -12.35 -20.41
CA ASN A 121 6.73 -12.78 -21.78
C ASN A 121 7.40 -11.69 -22.62
N THR A 122 7.49 -10.46 -22.14
CA THR A 122 8.07 -9.38 -22.94
C THR A 122 9.61 -9.43 -22.93
N ASP A 123 10.20 -9.12 -24.08
CA ASP A 123 11.65 -8.97 -24.22
C ASP A 123 12.13 -7.61 -23.73
N LYS A 124 11.21 -6.66 -23.57
CA LYS A 124 11.53 -5.26 -23.25
C LYS A 124 10.80 -4.86 -21.98
N LEU A 125 11.22 -5.44 -20.87
CA LEU A 125 10.58 -5.27 -19.59
C LEU A 125 10.42 -3.81 -19.16
N SER A 126 11.49 -3.02 -19.24
CA SER A 126 11.44 -1.60 -18.84
C SER A 126 10.45 -0.80 -19.67
N ARG A 127 10.40 -1.04 -20.98
CA ARG A 127 9.47 -0.36 -21.87
C ARG A 127 8.03 -0.76 -21.56
N PHE A 128 7.80 -2.06 -21.33
CA PHE A 128 6.47 -2.56 -20.96
C PHE A 128 6.00 -1.94 -19.66
N ALA A 129 6.86 -1.93 -18.65
CA ALA A 129 6.53 -1.37 -17.33
C ALA A 129 6.20 0.12 -17.41
N LYS A 130 7.00 0.91 -18.15
CA LYS A 130 6.73 2.34 -18.33
C LYS A 130 5.39 2.58 -19.01
N ARG A 131 5.05 1.75 -19.98
CA ARG A 131 3.87 1.93 -20.81
C ARG A 131 2.60 1.42 -20.13
N SER A 132 2.69 0.31 -19.40
CA SER A 132 1.52 -0.43 -18.94
C SER A 132 1.40 -0.59 -17.43
N ILE A 133 2.43 -0.31 -16.64
CA ILE A 133 2.44 -0.56 -15.20
C ILE A 133 2.59 0.71 -14.37
N TYR A 134 3.69 1.43 -14.53
CA TYR A 134 4.13 2.46 -13.59
C TYR A 134 3.11 3.58 -13.30
N ASN A 135 2.39 4.02 -14.32
CA ASN A 135 1.42 5.10 -14.15
C ASN A 135 -0.01 4.66 -14.45
N SER A 136 -0.24 3.35 -14.58
CA SER A 136 -1.54 2.80 -14.96
C SER A 136 -2.33 2.23 -13.78
N TYR A 137 -1.67 2.00 -12.66
CA TYR A 137 -2.29 1.38 -11.48
C TYR A 137 -2.01 2.18 -10.23
N LEU A 138 -2.86 2.02 -9.23
CA LEU A 138 -2.59 2.52 -7.89
C LEU A 138 -1.36 1.79 -7.36
N TYR A 139 -0.40 2.53 -6.79
CA TYR A 139 0.82 1.92 -6.27
C TYR A 139 1.19 2.51 -4.91
N ARG A 140 2.01 1.76 -4.18
CA ARG A 140 2.62 2.24 -2.95
C ARG A 140 4.00 1.61 -2.76
N LYS A 141 4.86 2.29 -2.02
CA LYS A 141 6.15 1.74 -1.63
C LYS A 141 5.90 0.70 -0.53
N SER A 142 6.42 -0.50 -0.73
CA SER A 142 6.20 -1.60 0.21
C SER A 142 7.12 -1.50 1.42
N LYS A 143 6.57 -1.73 2.60
CA LYS A 143 7.36 -1.82 3.83
C LYS A 143 8.27 -3.04 3.85
N ASN A 144 7.89 -4.10 3.17
CA ASN A 144 8.63 -5.36 3.20
C ASN A 144 10.04 -5.21 2.60
N GLY A 145 10.20 -4.38 1.57
CA GLY A 145 11.50 -4.10 1.00
C GLY A 145 12.44 -3.41 1.97
N ALA A 146 11.90 -2.54 2.82
CA ALA A 146 12.70 -1.81 3.81
C ALA A 146 13.12 -2.71 4.99
N LYS A 147 12.35 -3.74 5.29
CA LYS A 147 12.65 -4.66 6.40
C LYS A 147 13.82 -5.58 6.13
N GLU A 148 14.07 -5.87 4.89
CA GLU A 148 15.10 -6.81 4.48
C GLU A 148 16.47 -6.17 4.35
N SER A 149 16.52 -4.88 4.46
CA SER A 149 17.76 -4.14 4.38
C SER A 149 18.48 -4.06 5.71
#